data_eb9d8fa6549c5f95dc75e2d36ed5cb2e
#
_entry.id   eb9d8fa6549c5f95dc75e2d36ed5cb2e
#
_cell.length_a   1.000
_cell.length_b   1.000
_cell.length_c   1.000
_cell.angle_alpha   90.00
_cell.angle_beta   90.00
_cell.angle_gamma   90.00
#
_symmetry.space_group_name_H-M   'P 1'
#
loop_
_entity.id
_entity.type
_entity.pdbx_description
1 polymer ?
#
loop_
_entity_poly.entity_id
_entity_poly.type
_entity_poly.pdbx_seq_one_letter_code
_entity_poly.pdbx_strand_id
1 'polypeptide(L)'
;CDMAGNIDVVLSIRATHSKNHSQGVPMIMVAYDSRTDKLQKVKSLFSALDVSGTTPEGLCFEAIEKDLIPGNSNQDSYFINFSDGQPYYDNSEIYYSGERAQRHTKKMCDNMRAKGISVLSYFISDYEMSDDSYDAKAFKSMYGKDAEFITPTNMMAVAKTMNKKFLEV
;
A
#
# COMPACT_ATOMS: atom_id res chain seq x y z
N CYS A 1 2.84 -4.86 -17.06
CA CYS A 1 1.41 -5.25 -16.91
C CYS A 1 0.59 -4.84 -18.13
N ASP A 2 0.69 -3.61 -18.62
CA ASP A 2 -0.06 -3.11 -19.79
C ASP A 2 0.19 -3.91 -21.08
N MET A 3 1.28 -4.65 -21.18
CA MET A 3 1.61 -5.55 -22.30
C MET A 3 1.19 -7.02 -22.07
N ALA A 4 0.83 -7.37 -20.85
CA ALA A 4 0.37 -8.71 -20.51
C ALA A 4 -1.16 -8.69 -20.44
N GLY A 5 -1.85 -8.81 -21.55
CA GLY A 5 -3.31 -8.66 -21.69
C GLY A 5 -4.20 -9.51 -20.75
N ASN A 6 -3.60 -10.15 -19.74
CA ASN A 6 -4.25 -10.96 -18.72
C ASN A 6 -4.05 -10.42 -17.29
N ILE A 7 -3.51 -9.21 -17.12
CA ILE A 7 -3.28 -8.61 -15.81
C ILE A 7 -4.04 -7.28 -15.71
N ASP A 8 -5.00 -7.21 -14.81
CA ASP A 8 -5.65 -5.96 -14.44
C ASP A 8 -4.90 -5.27 -13.32
N VAL A 9 -4.70 -3.96 -13.44
CA VAL A 9 -3.97 -3.14 -12.47
C VAL A 9 -4.82 -1.95 -12.06
N VAL A 10 -4.99 -1.76 -10.75
CA VAL A 10 -5.54 -0.54 -10.18
C VAL A 10 -4.45 0.14 -9.34
N LEU A 11 -4.09 1.37 -9.72
CA LEU A 11 -3.16 2.20 -8.95
C LEU A 11 -3.95 3.20 -8.12
N SER A 12 -3.81 3.11 -6.80
CA SER A 12 -4.41 4.04 -5.85
C SER A 12 -3.34 4.78 -5.07
N ILE A 13 -3.61 6.04 -4.78
CA ILE A 13 -2.78 6.89 -3.94
C ILE A 13 -3.58 7.26 -2.72
N ARG A 14 -2.95 7.16 -1.54
CA ARG A 14 -3.53 7.60 -0.29
C ARG A 14 -2.82 8.86 0.22
N ALA A 15 -3.58 9.76 0.77
CA ALA A 15 -3.10 10.98 1.38
C ALA A 15 -4.07 11.43 2.48
N THR A 16 -3.62 12.34 3.33
CA THR A 16 -4.50 13.10 4.20
C THR A 16 -4.48 14.55 3.75
N HIS A 17 -5.62 15.05 3.29
CA HIS A 17 -5.72 16.44 2.89
C HIS A 17 -6.20 17.29 4.06
N SER A 18 -5.46 18.35 4.36
CA SER A 18 -5.84 19.32 5.40
C SER A 18 -5.57 20.73 4.93
N LYS A 19 -6.58 21.59 5.09
CA LYS A 19 -6.35 23.07 5.05
C LYS A 19 -5.73 23.57 6.35
N ASN A 20 -5.94 22.86 7.45
CA ASN A 20 -5.34 23.05 8.76
C ASN A 20 -4.94 21.67 9.27
N HIS A 21 -3.73 21.49 9.78
CA HIS A 21 -3.19 20.20 10.25
C HIS A 21 -4.09 19.43 11.24
N SER A 22 -5.03 20.09 11.88
CA SER A 22 -6.00 19.50 12.81
C SER A 22 -7.27 18.92 12.19
N GLN A 23 -7.48 19.03 10.88
CA GLN A 23 -8.71 18.62 10.20
C GLN A 23 -8.45 17.84 8.90
N GLY A 24 -7.35 17.10 8.85
CA GLY A 24 -7.05 16.23 7.72
C GLY A 24 -8.16 15.19 7.50
N VAL A 25 -8.49 14.93 6.25
CA VAL A 25 -9.40 13.86 5.86
C VAL A 25 -8.59 12.80 5.11
N PRO A 26 -8.64 11.53 5.54
CA PRO A 26 -8.05 10.45 4.76
C PRO A 26 -8.71 10.37 3.39
N MET A 27 -7.91 10.34 2.35
CA MET A 27 -8.36 10.21 0.97
C MET A 27 -7.67 9.04 0.30
N ILE A 28 -8.43 8.33 -0.52
CA ILE A 28 -7.91 7.35 -1.47
C ILE A 28 -8.36 7.80 -2.86
N MET A 29 -7.41 8.01 -3.73
CA MET A 29 -7.63 8.40 -5.09
C MET A 29 -7.21 7.27 -6.03
N VAL A 30 -8.14 6.78 -6.85
CA VAL A 30 -7.80 5.86 -7.94
C VAL A 30 -7.18 6.68 -9.07
N ALA A 31 -5.87 6.56 -9.21
CA ALA A 31 -5.11 7.28 -10.24
C ALA A 31 -5.17 6.58 -11.60
N TYR A 32 -5.33 5.27 -11.60
CA TYR A 32 -5.36 4.46 -12.82
C TYR A 32 -6.12 3.15 -12.60
N ASP A 33 -6.92 2.77 -13.57
CA ASP A 33 -7.54 1.45 -13.70
C ASP A 33 -7.31 0.94 -15.12
N SER A 34 -6.53 -0.13 -15.28
CA SER A 34 -6.18 -0.66 -16.61
C SER A 34 -7.37 -1.10 -17.44
N ARG A 35 -8.51 -1.37 -16.82
CA ARG A 35 -9.75 -1.78 -17.49
C ARG A 35 -10.47 -0.63 -18.19
N THR A 36 -10.22 0.61 -17.76
CA THR A 36 -10.94 1.79 -18.24
C THR A 36 -10.02 2.92 -18.73
N ASP A 37 -8.78 2.95 -18.24
CA ASP A 37 -7.85 4.04 -18.45
C ASP A 37 -6.72 3.66 -19.40
N LYS A 38 -6.20 4.62 -20.15
CA LYS A 38 -4.96 4.47 -20.90
C LYS A 38 -3.76 4.84 -20.01
N LEU A 39 -2.63 4.15 -20.17
CA LEU A 39 -1.39 4.41 -19.40
C LEU A 39 -0.94 5.89 -19.48
N GLN A 40 -1.27 6.59 -20.55
CA GLN A 40 -0.99 8.02 -20.69
C GLN A 40 -1.63 8.87 -19.60
N LYS A 41 -2.79 8.46 -19.05
CA LYS A 41 -3.45 9.14 -17.91
C LYS A 41 -2.54 9.19 -16.70
N VAL A 42 -1.94 8.06 -16.31
CA VAL A 42 -1.00 7.99 -15.16
C VAL A 42 0.17 8.93 -15.38
N LYS A 43 0.78 8.90 -16.57
CA LYS A 43 1.93 9.75 -16.89
C LYS A 43 1.60 11.24 -16.78
N SER A 44 0.40 11.65 -17.19
CA SER A 44 -0.03 13.04 -17.07
C SER A 44 -0.37 13.47 -15.65
N LEU A 45 -0.78 12.53 -14.79
CA LEU A 45 -1.10 12.81 -13.39
C LEU A 45 0.12 12.94 -12.49
N PHE A 46 1.26 12.32 -12.83
CA PHE A 46 2.45 12.30 -11.97
C PHE A 46 2.92 13.67 -11.53
N SER A 47 2.83 14.68 -12.39
CA SER A 47 3.20 16.06 -12.06
C SER A 47 2.20 16.78 -11.15
N ALA A 48 0.99 16.25 -11.02
CA ALA A 48 -0.10 16.83 -10.22
C ALA A 48 -0.35 16.04 -8.92
N LEU A 49 0.35 14.89 -8.72
CA LEU A 49 0.23 14.09 -7.53
C LEU A 49 1.03 14.76 -6.41
N ASP A 50 0.34 15.36 -5.48
CA ASP A 50 0.92 15.84 -4.23
C ASP A 50 0.66 14.82 -3.13
N VAL A 51 1.73 14.30 -2.54
CA VAL A 51 1.68 13.34 -1.43
C VAL A 51 1.96 14.12 -0.17
N SER A 52 0.92 14.44 0.55
CA SER A 52 1.03 15.23 1.79
C SER A 52 0.27 14.59 2.94
N GLY A 53 0.68 14.95 4.15
CA GLY A 53 0.00 14.56 5.37
C GLY A 53 0.51 13.28 6.01
N THR A 54 -0.38 12.57 6.67
CA THR A 54 -0.09 11.35 7.44
C THR A 54 -0.59 10.10 6.72
N THR A 55 -0.15 8.94 7.16
CA THR A 55 -0.46 7.66 6.50
C THR A 55 -1.37 6.80 7.37
N PRO A 56 -2.70 6.95 7.30
CA PRO A 56 -3.65 6.12 8.06
C PRO A 56 -3.88 4.76 7.39
N GLU A 57 -2.85 3.95 7.25
CA GLU A 57 -2.87 2.73 6.42
C GLU A 57 -4.04 1.81 6.70
N GLY A 58 -4.22 1.36 7.94
CA GLY A 58 -5.29 0.43 8.28
C GLY A 58 -6.68 1.01 8.02
N LEU A 59 -6.88 2.32 8.24
CA LEU A 59 -8.16 2.99 7.92
C LEU A 59 -8.41 3.04 6.41
N CYS A 60 -7.35 3.30 5.64
CA CYS A 60 -7.43 3.26 4.17
C CYS A 60 -7.71 1.84 3.66
N PHE A 61 -7.08 0.83 4.25
CA PHE A 61 -7.30 -0.57 3.87
C PHE A 61 -8.73 -1.01 4.18
N GLU A 62 -9.27 -0.64 5.34
CA GLU A 62 -10.66 -0.89 5.69
C GLU A 62 -11.62 -0.25 4.68
N ALA A 63 -11.36 0.99 4.28
CA ALA A 63 -12.22 1.72 3.34
C ALA A 63 -12.30 1.05 1.96
N ILE A 64 -11.19 0.47 1.47
CA ILE A 64 -11.13 -0.16 0.13
C ILE A 64 -11.42 -1.66 0.16
N GLU A 65 -11.52 -2.29 1.34
CA GLU A 65 -11.65 -3.75 1.46
C GLU A 65 -12.80 -4.32 0.63
N LYS A 66 -13.92 -3.60 0.55
CA LYS A 66 -15.10 -4.00 -0.23
C LYS A 66 -14.90 -3.92 -1.75
N ASP A 67 -13.94 -3.12 -2.21
CA ASP A 67 -13.67 -2.89 -3.63
C ASP A 67 -12.56 -3.81 -4.15
N LEU A 68 -11.91 -4.57 -3.25
CA LEU A 68 -10.88 -5.53 -3.63
C LEU A 68 -11.50 -6.78 -4.24
N ILE A 69 -10.89 -7.26 -5.31
CA ILE A 69 -11.31 -8.50 -5.98
C ILE A 69 -10.63 -9.68 -5.28
N PRO A 70 -11.40 -10.63 -4.70
CA PRO A 70 -10.81 -11.82 -4.09
C PRO A 70 -10.12 -12.72 -5.12
N GLY A 71 -9.03 -13.38 -4.69
CA GLY A 71 -8.43 -14.46 -5.45
C GLY A 71 -9.35 -15.71 -5.50
N ASN A 72 -9.23 -16.49 -6.55
CA ASN A 72 -9.96 -17.74 -6.73
C ASN A 72 -9.12 -18.75 -7.57
N SER A 73 -9.66 -19.93 -7.88
CA SER A 73 -8.94 -20.97 -8.63
C SER A 73 -8.50 -20.58 -10.04
N ASN A 74 -9.06 -19.50 -10.60
CA ASN A 74 -8.80 -19.06 -11.97
C ASN A 74 -8.11 -17.69 -12.03
N GLN A 75 -7.93 -17.03 -10.89
CA GLN A 75 -7.41 -15.66 -10.83
C GLN A 75 -6.68 -15.42 -9.52
N ASP A 76 -5.41 -15.07 -9.61
CA ASP A 76 -4.64 -14.57 -8.48
C ASP A 76 -4.93 -13.09 -8.24
N SER A 77 -4.99 -12.70 -6.99
CA SER A 77 -5.19 -11.33 -6.59
C SER A 77 -4.06 -10.88 -5.67
N TYR A 78 -3.50 -9.71 -5.95
CA TYR A 78 -2.39 -9.12 -5.22
C TYR A 78 -2.76 -7.72 -4.74
N PHE A 79 -2.50 -7.46 -3.47
CA PHE A 79 -2.51 -6.13 -2.89
C PHE A 79 -1.08 -5.71 -2.61
N ILE A 80 -0.59 -4.71 -3.34
CA ILE A 80 0.79 -4.23 -3.23
C ILE A 80 0.77 -2.87 -2.56
N ASN A 81 1.43 -2.77 -1.41
CA ASN A 81 1.51 -1.57 -0.61
C ASN A 81 2.93 -1.00 -0.62
N PHE A 82 3.04 0.31 -0.78
CA PHE A 82 4.26 1.08 -0.60
C PHE A 82 4.06 2.07 0.54
N SER A 83 4.96 2.08 1.50
CA SER A 83 4.88 2.93 2.68
C SER A 83 6.27 3.43 3.08
N ASP A 84 6.35 4.64 3.59
CA ASP A 84 7.55 5.29 4.11
C ASP A 84 7.54 5.42 5.64
N GLY A 85 6.53 4.85 6.32
CA GLY A 85 6.42 5.03 7.75
C GLY A 85 5.40 4.13 8.45
N GLN A 86 5.15 4.49 9.68
CA GLN A 86 4.16 3.83 10.51
C GLN A 86 2.77 4.44 10.32
N PRO A 87 1.70 3.64 10.51
CA PRO A 87 0.35 4.14 10.40
C PRO A 87 0.08 5.24 11.44
N TYR A 88 -0.21 6.42 10.94
CA TYR A 88 -0.50 7.57 11.79
C TYR A 88 -1.62 8.42 11.21
N TYR A 89 -2.55 8.83 12.06
CA TYR A 89 -3.55 9.83 11.76
C TYR A 89 -4.03 10.49 13.04
N ASP A 90 -4.14 11.82 13.01
CA ASP A 90 -4.60 12.61 14.13
C ASP A 90 -5.47 13.77 13.65
N ASN A 91 -6.67 13.86 14.18
CA ASN A 91 -7.55 15.03 14.07
C ASN A 91 -8.27 15.26 15.38
N SER A 92 -9.20 16.24 15.42
CA SER A 92 -9.95 16.59 16.63
C SER A 92 -10.80 15.45 17.23
N GLU A 93 -11.09 14.41 16.47
CA GLU A 93 -12.01 13.32 16.84
C GLU A 93 -11.31 11.96 16.95
N ILE A 94 -10.27 11.74 16.14
CA ILE A 94 -9.61 10.44 15.98
C ILE A 94 -8.12 10.58 16.21
N TYR A 95 -7.62 9.86 17.19
CA TYR A 95 -6.18 9.61 17.36
C TYR A 95 -5.87 8.16 17.01
N TYR A 96 -5.13 7.97 15.91
CA TYR A 96 -4.79 6.67 15.35
C TYR A 96 -3.26 6.55 15.17
N SER A 97 -2.61 5.87 16.11
CA SER A 97 -1.14 5.71 16.09
C SER A 97 -0.68 4.51 16.91
N GLY A 98 0.63 4.25 16.90
CA GLY A 98 1.33 3.25 17.70
C GLY A 98 0.74 1.86 17.54
N GLU A 99 0.80 1.04 18.60
CA GLU A 99 0.34 -0.35 18.56
C GLU A 99 -1.11 -0.54 18.14
N ARG A 100 -2.00 0.40 18.47
CA ARG A 100 -3.41 0.32 18.06
C ARG A 100 -3.52 0.37 16.55
N ALA A 101 -2.82 1.31 15.91
CA ALA A 101 -2.82 1.48 14.47
C ALA A 101 -2.14 0.28 13.78
N GLN A 102 -1.03 -0.20 14.32
CA GLN A 102 -0.33 -1.38 13.83
C GLN A 102 -1.21 -2.64 13.87
N ARG A 103 -1.88 -2.91 15.01
CA ARG A 103 -2.80 -4.04 15.13
C ARG A 103 -3.98 -3.95 14.16
N HIS A 104 -4.51 -2.76 13.96
CA HIS A 104 -5.58 -2.54 13.00
C HIS A 104 -5.10 -2.78 11.56
N THR A 105 -3.97 -2.23 11.16
CA THR A 105 -3.36 -2.46 9.85
C THR A 105 -3.12 -3.96 9.62
N LYS A 106 -2.54 -4.66 10.61
CA LYS A 106 -2.37 -6.12 10.56
C LYS A 106 -3.68 -6.84 10.32
N LYS A 107 -4.73 -6.50 11.09
CA LYS A 107 -6.06 -7.11 10.95
C LYS A 107 -6.61 -6.95 9.54
N MET A 108 -6.44 -5.77 8.92
CA MET A 108 -6.90 -5.54 7.55
C MET A 108 -6.11 -6.40 6.54
N CYS A 109 -4.80 -6.52 6.71
CA CYS A 109 -3.99 -7.43 5.90
C CYS A 109 -4.42 -8.90 6.05
N ASP A 110 -4.70 -9.33 7.27
CA ASP A 110 -5.16 -10.69 7.55
C ASP A 110 -6.57 -10.95 6.94
N ASN A 111 -7.46 -9.96 6.96
CA ASN A 111 -8.75 -10.03 6.26
C ASN A 111 -8.59 -10.19 4.75
N MET A 112 -7.68 -9.42 4.13
CA MET A 112 -7.38 -9.54 2.70
C MET A 112 -6.86 -10.95 2.36
N ARG A 113 -5.92 -11.46 3.16
CA ARG A 113 -5.38 -12.82 2.98
C ARG A 113 -6.46 -13.88 3.12
N ALA A 114 -7.38 -13.72 4.06
CA ALA A 114 -8.51 -14.64 4.23
C ALA A 114 -9.45 -14.66 3.03
N LYS A 115 -9.43 -13.60 2.20
CA LYS A 115 -10.15 -13.53 0.91
C LYS A 115 -9.33 -14.06 -0.28
N GLY A 116 -8.18 -14.66 -0.04
CA GLY A 116 -7.30 -15.16 -1.09
C GLY A 116 -6.48 -14.07 -1.80
N ILE A 117 -6.32 -12.88 -1.17
CA ILE A 117 -5.51 -11.80 -1.72
C ILE A 117 -4.10 -11.90 -1.13
N SER A 118 -3.09 -12.01 -1.97
CA SER A 118 -1.69 -11.95 -1.57
C SER A 118 -1.30 -10.51 -1.24
N VAL A 119 -0.84 -10.26 -0.01
CA VAL A 119 -0.43 -8.92 0.44
C VAL A 119 1.08 -8.81 0.40
N LEU A 120 1.60 -7.90 -0.40
CA LEU A 120 3.02 -7.54 -0.49
C LEU A 120 3.20 -6.11 0.00
N SER A 121 4.11 -5.87 0.92
CA SER A 121 4.32 -4.53 1.47
C SER A 121 5.80 -4.15 1.44
N TYR A 122 6.08 -2.99 0.86
CA TYR A 122 7.41 -2.43 0.72
C TYR A 122 7.54 -1.20 1.60
N PHE A 123 8.50 -1.26 2.53
CA PHE A 123 8.94 -0.08 3.29
C PHE A 123 10.01 0.65 2.49
N ILE A 124 9.77 1.92 2.18
CA ILE A 124 10.71 2.79 1.46
C ILE A 124 11.47 3.60 2.50
N SER A 125 12.79 3.48 2.50
CA SER A 125 13.69 4.24 3.39
C SER A 125 14.85 4.81 2.59
N ASP A 126 15.28 6.03 2.91
CA ASP A 126 16.44 6.68 2.29
C ASP A 126 17.78 5.99 2.65
N TYR A 127 17.77 5.08 3.60
CA TYR A 127 18.95 4.33 4.07
C TYR A 127 18.61 2.84 4.27
N GLU A 128 19.64 2.01 4.26
CA GLU A 128 19.49 0.60 4.59
C GLU A 128 19.01 0.43 6.03
N MET A 129 17.89 -0.25 6.19
CA MET A 129 17.26 -0.44 7.48
C MET A 129 17.82 -1.66 8.18
N SER A 130 18.24 -1.50 9.42
CA SER A 130 18.57 -2.64 10.28
C SER A 130 17.30 -3.41 10.63
N ASP A 131 17.36 -4.73 10.53
CA ASP A 131 16.27 -5.63 10.92
C ASP A 131 15.87 -5.49 12.40
N ASP A 132 16.77 -5.00 13.22
CA ASP A 132 16.56 -4.78 14.65
C ASP A 132 15.97 -3.41 14.99
N SER A 133 15.86 -2.51 14.02
CA SER A 133 15.27 -1.20 14.24
C SER A 133 13.80 -1.31 14.68
N TYR A 134 13.32 -0.31 15.41
CA TYR A 134 11.93 -0.26 15.84
C TYR A 134 10.97 -0.25 14.65
N ASP A 135 11.28 0.52 13.61
CA ASP A 135 10.44 0.64 12.43
C ASP A 135 10.39 -0.65 11.62
N ALA A 136 11.53 -1.35 11.48
CA ALA A 136 11.57 -2.65 10.82
C ALA A 136 10.72 -3.70 11.56
N LYS A 137 10.84 -3.75 12.89
CA LYS A 137 10.04 -4.66 13.73
C LYS A 137 8.55 -4.32 13.66
N ALA A 138 8.19 -3.05 13.72
CA ALA A 138 6.81 -2.59 13.60
C ALA A 138 6.23 -2.96 12.22
N PHE A 139 6.96 -2.69 11.14
CA PHE A 139 6.54 -3.01 9.78
C PHE A 139 6.37 -4.52 9.59
N LYS A 140 7.34 -5.32 10.02
CA LYS A 140 7.24 -6.80 9.99
C LYS A 140 6.07 -7.32 10.83
N SER A 141 5.73 -6.66 11.95
CA SER A 141 4.59 -7.06 12.77
C SER A 141 3.25 -6.86 12.07
N MET A 142 3.14 -5.84 11.21
CA MET A 142 1.92 -5.55 10.45
C MET A 142 1.77 -6.46 9.22
N TYR A 143 2.85 -6.65 8.47
CA TYR A 143 2.80 -7.29 7.14
C TYR A 143 3.36 -8.72 7.12
N GLY A 144 4.05 -9.14 8.17
CA GLY A 144 4.57 -10.51 8.31
C GLY A 144 5.74 -10.78 7.37
N LYS A 145 5.76 -12.01 6.84
CA LYS A 145 6.83 -12.50 5.95
C LYS A 145 6.90 -11.80 4.59
N ASP A 146 5.83 -11.11 4.22
CA ASP A 146 5.71 -10.40 2.94
C ASP A 146 6.07 -8.90 3.08
N ALA A 147 6.72 -8.54 4.19
CA ALA A 147 7.32 -7.23 4.43
C ALA A 147 8.72 -7.16 3.80
N GLU A 148 8.92 -6.25 2.88
CA GLU A 148 10.19 -6.02 2.19
C GLU A 148 10.69 -4.59 2.46
N PHE A 149 12.02 -4.42 2.50
CA PHE A 149 12.64 -3.11 2.71
C PHE A 149 13.39 -2.71 1.45
N ILE A 150 13.12 -1.51 0.96
CA ILE A 150 13.71 -0.99 -0.27
C ILE A 150 14.23 0.43 -0.07
N THR A 151 15.26 0.76 -0.83
CA THR A 151 15.74 2.14 -0.95
C THR A 151 15.31 2.72 -2.30
N PRO A 152 15.13 4.04 -2.44
CA PRO A 152 14.78 4.68 -3.72
C PRO A 152 15.77 4.36 -4.84
N THR A 153 17.03 4.10 -4.49
CA THR A 153 18.07 3.71 -5.44
C THR A 153 17.99 2.25 -5.91
N ASN A 154 17.20 1.41 -5.21
CA ASN A 154 17.07 -0.02 -5.51
C ASN A 154 15.64 -0.43 -5.92
N MET A 155 14.94 0.41 -6.65
CA MET A 155 13.60 0.11 -7.15
C MET A 155 13.54 -1.14 -8.06
N MET A 156 14.67 -1.56 -8.63
CA MET A 156 14.76 -2.83 -9.38
C MET A 156 14.54 -4.06 -8.49
N ALA A 157 14.76 -3.96 -7.18
CA ALA A 157 14.44 -5.04 -6.24
C ALA A 157 12.94 -5.30 -6.18
N VAL A 158 12.12 -4.26 -6.25
CA VAL A 158 10.65 -4.37 -6.31
C VAL A 158 10.23 -5.21 -7.52
N ALA A 159 10.73 -4.86 -8.71
CA ALA A 159 10.41 -5.60 -9.93
C ALA A 159 10.82 -7.07 -9.83
N LYS A 160 11.99 -7.37 -9.25
CA LYS A 160 12.46 -8.75 -9.04
C LYS A 160 11.57 -9.52 -8.07
N THR A 161 11.22 -8.91 -6.93
CA THR A 161 10.38 -9.56 -5.91
C THR A 161 8.98 -9.81 -6.45
N MET A 162 8.39 -8.82 -7.14
CA MET A 162 7.09 -8.98 -7.79
C MET A 162 7.13 -10.07 -8.86
N ASN A 163 8.11 -10.06 -9.76
CA ASN A 163 8.25 -11.09 -10.79
C ASN A 163 8.40 -12.49 -10.18
N LYS A 164 9.20 -12.61 -9.12
CA LYS A 164 9.33 -13.89 -8.41
C LYS A 164 7.97 -14.36 -7.89
N LYS A 165 7.21 -13.49 -7.23
CA LYS A 165 5.88 -13.83 -6.70
C LYS A 165 4.87 -14.19 -7.79
N PHE A 166 4.90 -13.53 -8.94
CA PHE A 166 4.03 -13.83 -10.08
C PHE A 166 4.42 -15.11 -10.82
N LEU A 167 5.66 -15.58 -10.70
CA LEU A 167 6.14 -16.78 -11.36
C LEU A 167 6.17 -18.03 -10.44
N GLU A 168 5.97 -17.86 -9.14
CA GLU A 168 5.88 -18.95 -8.15
C GLU A 168 4.48 -19.59 -8.09
N VAL A 169 3.61 -19.28 -9.05
CA VAL A 169 2.23 -19.83 -9.17
C VAL A 169 2.20 -21.06 -10.04
#